data_beae30b3ddc8246411bfb4cd2d096686
#
_entry.id   beae30b3ddc8246411bfb4cd2d096686
#
_cell.length_a   1.000
_cell.length_b   1.000
_cell.length_c   1.000
_cell.angle_alpha   90.00
_cell.angle_beta   90.00
_cell.angle_gamma   90.00
#
_symmetry.space_group_name_H-M   'P 1'
#
loop_
_entity.id
_entity.type
_entity.pdbx_description
1 polymer ?
#
loop_
_entity_poly.entity_id
_entity_poly.type
_entity_poly.pdbx_seq_one_letter_code
_entity_poly.pdbx_strand_id
1 'polypeptide(L)'
;VTGVSGKAPASAGERAEPPAEHEHEPAQPVPDAPAEPARVVVPRWVQLVLLPLALLALWALAKAAGKVLVIFIIAGLIALILNPAVAFVHRRAHVPRGLAVLAVYLAFFLALTGIGFLVANPISNQVRTFTHNLPEIVNEANKTIATLQTELDRHGIHLKLVKQGKTALQSIEGKVAKEASKLASFGGALATEAASAIFDLVLVFVLSVYMLVYGRQIGALVRRVMPDGDGSKADDYPHLVQRAVTRYVGGQLLFSTVMGASAGIALYIFGVLGIFPDGRTYAVAFGVFYAAMELVPYVGPILGAIPPVLVALFTKPISALWLVLLFIGLQQLEGHVVAPQIFGHTLRINPLLVILALLLGLQFDGIFGALLALPILAVLRETAVYLTRHLTLEPWDRSRSPLL
;
A
#
# COMPACT_ATOMS: atom_id res chain seq x y z
N VAL A 1 -75.40 43.12 24.80
CA VAL A 1 -76.27 44.23 24.36
C VAL A 1 -76.15 44.27 22.84
N THR A 2 -77.18 43.76 22.20
CA THR A 2 -77.87 44.28 21.02
C THR A 2 -76.98 44.44 19.75
N GLY A 3 -77.37 43.97 18.59
CA GLY A 3 -78.66 43.58 17.97
C GLY A 3 -78.43 43.54 16.49
N VAL A 4 -78.91 42.55 15.84
CA VAL A 4 -80.06 42.43 14.95
C VAL A 4 -79.89 43.08 13.58
N SER A 5 -80.25 42.25 12.62
CA SER A 5 -80.92 42.48 11.32
C SER A 5 -80.00 42.73 10.16
N GLY A 6 -79.97 41.96 9.10
CA GLY A 6 -81.03 41.36 8.31
C GLY A 6 -80.96 41.93 6.91
N LYS A 7 -80.79 41.06 5.94
CA LYS A 7 -81.49 41.06 4.66
C LYS A 7 -80.66 40.40 3.55
N ALA A 8 -81.09 39.30 3.07
CA ALA A 8 -80.93 38.93 1.72
C ALA A 8 -81.92 39.77 0.87
N PRO A 9 -81.84 39.89 -0.49
CA PRO A 9 -81.89 38.78 -1.41
C PRO A 9 -81.10 38.95 -2.76
N ALA A 10 -81.04 37.82 -3.43
CA ALA A 10 -81.21 37.57 -4.82
C ALA A 10 -80.11 37.88 -5.85
N SER A 11 -79.73 36.77 -6.45
CA SER A 11 -79.67 36.48 -7.90
C SER A 11 -78.58 37.14 -8.75
N ALA A 12 -77.73 36.36 -9.25
CA ALA A 12 -77.45 36.20 -10.64
C ALA A 12 -76.42 35.10 -10.86
N GLY A 13 -76.78 34.12 -11.62
CA GLY A 13 -75.90 33.01 -11.95
C GLY A 13 -74.71 33.49 -12.80
N GLU A 14 -73.58 33.24 -12.33
CA GLU A 14 -72.33 33.32 -13.06
C GLU A 14 -71.89 31.88 -13.26
N ARG A 15 -71.99 31.43 -14.53
CA ARG A 15 -71.50 30.12 -14.96
C ARG A 15 -69.99 30.13 -14.76
N ALA A 16 -69.50 29.33 -13.84
CA ALA A 16 -68.07 29.04 -13.72
C ALA A 16 -67.62 28.33 -15.03
N GLU A 17 -66.72 28.95 -15.74
CA GLU A 17 -65.95 28.30 -16.82
C GLU A 17 -65.19 27.11 -16.24
N PRO A 18 -65.14 25.94 -16.93
CA PRO A 18 -64.31 24.83 -16.50
C PRO A 18 -62.83 25.25 -16.53
N PRO A 19 -62.03 24.83 -15.58
CA PRO A 19 -60.60 25.12 -15.57
C PRO A 19 -59.97 24.61 -16.87
N ALA A 20 -59.18 25.46 -17.50
CA ALA A 20 -58.44 25.15 -18.72
C ALA A 20 -57.65 23.83 -18.50
N GLU A 21 -57.87 22.86 -19.36
CA GLU A 21 -57.03 21.67 -19.45
C GLU A 21 -55.58 22.15 -19.62
N HIS A 22 -54.77 21.94 -18.59
CA HIS A 22 -53.31 22.07 -18.73
C HIS A 22 -52.90 21.07 -19.81
N GLU A 23 -52.57 21.56 -20.99
CA GLU A 23 -51.82 20.79 -21.98
C GLU A 23 -50.67 20.13 -21.28
N HIS A 24 -50.68 18.82 -21.17
CA HIS A 24 -49.54 18.02 -20.71
C HIS A 24 -48.42 18.29 -21.72
N GLU A 25 -47.50 19.16 -21.35
CA GLU A 25 -46.20 19.26 -21.99
C GLU A 25 -45.61 17.83 -22.07
N PRO A 26 -45.25 17.33 -23.26
CA PRO A 26 -44.74 15.98 -23.42
C PRO A 26 -43.51 15.85 -22.54
N ALA A 27 -43.55 14.93 -21.59
CA ALA A 27 -42.45 14.65 -20.67
C ALA A 27 -41.16 14.52 -21.50
N GLN A 28 -40.17 15.36 -21.19
CA GLN A 28 -38.86 15.27 -21.83
C GLN A 28 -38.37 13.82 -21.68
N PRO A 29 -37.83 13.19 -22.72
CA PRO A 29 -37.32 11.82 -22.62
C PRO A 29 -36.29 11.79 -21.51
N VAL A 30 -36.56 10.97 -20.49
CA VAL A 30 -35.61 10.69 -19.43
C VAL A 30 -34.32 10.22 -20.10
N PRO A 31 -33.14 10.82 -19.81
CA PRO A 31 -31.89 10.38 -20.40
C PRO A 31 -31.78 8.88 -20.22
N ASP A 32 -31.57 8.15 -21.30
CA ASP A 32 -31.45 6.69 -21.29
C ASP A 32 -30.52 6.28 -20.13
N ALA A 33 -31.04 5.47 -19.24
CA ALA A 33 -30.23 4.86 -18.21
C ALA A 33 -29.04 4.17 -18.90
N PRO A 34 -27.80 4.27 -18.36
CA PRO A 34 -26.64 3.64 -18.96
C PRO A 34 -26.98 2.19 -19.29
N ALA A 35 -26.82 1.79 -20.55
CA ALA A 35 -27.12 0.45 -21.00
C ALA A 35 -26.39 -0.55 -20.09
N GLU A 36 -27.12 -1.51 -19.51
CA GLU A 36 -26.48 -2.57 -18.73
C GLU A 36 -25.47 -3.30 -19.63
N PRO A 37 -24.22 -3.49 -19.18
CA PRO A 37 -23.20 -4.16 -19.99
C PRO A 37 -23.70 -5.56 -20.39
N ALA A 38 -23.54 -5.91 -21.65
CA ALA A 38 -23.91 -7.23 -22.16
C ALA A 38 -23.11 -8.29 -21.42
N ARG A 39 -23.80 -9.11 -20.60
CA ARG A 39 -23.14 -10.18 -19.82
C ARG A 39 -22.81 -11.36 -20.71
N VAL A 40 -21.53 -11.74 -20.76
CA VAL A 40 -21.07 -12.92 -21.49
C VAL A 40 -21.35 -14.16 -20.64
N VAL A 41 -22.14 -15.09 -21.19
CA VAL A 41 -22.45 -16.37 -20.49
C VAL A 41 -21.29 -17.34 -20.72
N VAL A 42 -20.68 -17.79 -19.60
CA VAL A 42 -19.61 -18.79 -19.61
C VAL A 42 -20.22 -20.20 -19.50
N PRO A 43 -20.17 -21.04 -20.56
CA PRO A 43 -20.76 -22.37 -20.55
C PRO A 43 -20.03 -23.30 -19.57
N ARG A 44 -20.74 -24.31 -19.07
CA ARG A 44 -20.24 -25.25 -18.05
C ARG A 44 -18.93 -25.96 -18.44
N TRP A 45 -18.81 -26.34 -19.70
CA TRP A 45 -17.61 -27.03 -20.18
C TRP A 45 -16.35 -26.12 -20.10
N VAL A 46 -16.49 -24.81 -20.33
CA VAL A 46 -15.41 -23.82 -20.16
C VAL A 46 -15.02 -23.73 -18.68
N GLN A 47 -16.01 -23.71 -17.78
CA GLN A 47 -15.77 -23.65 -16.34
C GLN A 47 -15.02 -24.91 -15.86
N LEU A 48 -15.36 -26.10 -16.36
CA LEU A 48 -14.77 -27.36 -15.95
C LEU A 48 -13.38 -27.63 -16.54
N VAL A 49 -13.13 -27.21 -17.78
CA VAL A 49 -11.93 -27.59 -18.51
C VAL A 49 -10.97 -26.40 -18.66
N LEU A 50 -11.45 -25.28 -19.22
CA LEU A 50 -10.57 -24.16 -19.51
C LEU A 50 -10.09 -23.41 -18.28
N LEU A 51 -10.94 -23.26 -17.26
CA LEU A 51 -10.58 -22.51 -16.07
C LEU A 51 -9.50 -23.25 -15.24
N PRO A 52 -9.64 -24.54 -14.91
CA PRO A 52 -8.56 -25.28 -14.26
C PRO A 52 -7.29 -25.36 -15.11
N LEU A 53 -7.42 -25.57 -16.43
CA LEU A 53 -6.28 -25.60 -17.34
C LEU A 53 -5.55 -24.25 -17.39
N ALA A 54 -6.28 -23.13 -17.42
CA ALA A 54 -5.72 -21.79 -17.38
C ALA A 54 -5.00 -21.51 -16.04
N LEU A 55 -5.56 -21.97 -14.92
CA LEU A 55 -4.91 -21.87 -13.60
C LEU A 55 -3.64 -22.70 -13.53
N LEU A 56 -3.65 -23.93 -14.05
CA LEU A 56 -2.47 -24.80 -14.14
C LEU A 56 -1.40 -24.19 -15.05
N ALA A 57 -1.79 -23.66 -16.21
CA ALA A 57 -0.88 -23.00 -17.13
C ALA A 57 -0.27 -21.74 -16.50
N LEU A 58 -1.07 -20.94 -15.80
CA LEU A 58 -0.61 -19.75 -15.07
C LEU A 58 0.38 -20.13 -13.96
N TRP A 59 0.07 -21.19 -13.20
CA TRP A 59 0.96 -21.70 -12.15
C TRP A 59 2.28 -22.23 -12.74
N ALA A 60 2.23 -23.01 -13.81
CA ALA A 60 3.40 -23.53 -14.49
C ALA A 60 4.27 -22.40 -15.07
N LEU A 61 3.63 -21.39 -15.68
CA LEU A 61 4.30 -20.19 -16.17
C LEU A 61 4.96 -19.41 -15.04
N ALA A 62 4.24 -19.18 -13.93
CA ALA A 62 4.78 -18.50 -12.77
C ALA A 62 6.00 -19.22 -12.19
N LYS A 63 5.94 -20.56 -12.13
CA LYS A 63 7.05 -21.40 -11.68
C LYS A 63 8.24 -21.37 -12.66
N ALA A 64 7.99 -21.41 -13.96
CA ALA A 64 9.03 -21.40 -14.99
C ALA A 64 9.66 -20.02 -15.19
N ALA A 65 8.86 -18.95 -15.13
CA ALA A 65 9.31 -17.59 -15.36
C ALA A 65 10.11 -17.00 -14.17
N GLY A 66 9.86 -17.47 -12.93
CA GLY A 66 10.62 -17.11 -11.73
C GLY A 66 10.93 -15.61 -11.63
N LYS A 67 12.23 -15.28 -11.59
CA LYS A 67 12.75 -13.92 -11.48
C LYS A 67 12.30 -12.99 -12.63
N VAL A 68 12.16 -13.53 -13.86
CA VAL A 68 11.74 -12.73 -15.02
C VAL A 68 10.32 -12.18 -14.84
N LEU A 69 9.42 -12.98 -14.27
CA LEU A 69 8.06 -12.55 -13.98
C LEU A 69 8.04 -11.40 -12.94
N VAL A 70 8.88 -11.51 -11.90
CA VAL A 70 9.02 -10.47 -10.89
C VAL A 70 9.50 -9.15 -11.51
N ILE A 71 10.55 -9.20 -12.34
CA ILE A 71 11.05 -8.04 -13.08
C ILE A 71 9.94 -7.42 -13.94
N PHE A 72 9.16 -8.24 -14.64
CA PHE A 72 8.08 -7.79 -15.51
C PHE A 72 6.94 -7.13 -14.72
N ILE A 73 6.58 -7.70 -13.56
CA ILE A 73 5.57 -7.14 -12.66
C ILE A 73 6.04 -5.79 -12.09
N ILE A 74 7.29 -5.71 -11.61
CA ILE A 74 7.86 -4.45 -11.10
C ILE A 74 7.84 -3.39 -12.19
N ALA A 75 8.32 -3.70 -13.38
CA ALA A 75 8.31 -2.80 -14.52
C ALA A 75 6.89 -2.32 -14.87
N GLY A 76 5.92 -3.24 -14.87
CA GLY A 76 4.51 -2.94 -15.11
C GLY A 76 3.90 -2.04 -14.03
N LEU A 77 4.19 -2.29 -12.77
CA LEU A 77 3.74 -1.45 -11.66
C LEU A 77 4.32 -0.03 -11.75
N ILE A 78 5.63 0.10 -12.01
CA ILE A 78 6.28 1.41 -12.23
C ILE A 78 5.63 2.12 -13.41
N ALA A 79 5.41 1.42 -14.52
CA ALA A 79 4.75 1.99 -15.69
C ALA A 79 3.32 2.46 -15.37
N LEU A 80 2.53 1.69 -14.61
CA LEU A 80 1.18 2.08 -14.19
C LEU A 80 1.21 3.30 -13.27
N ILE A 81 2.15 3.37 -12.34
CA ILE A 81 2.31 4.50 -11.40
C ILE A 81 2.71 5.78 -12.13
N LEU A 82 3.66 5.70 -13.07
CA LEU A 82 4.17 6.86 -13.79
C LEU A 82 3.29 7.30 -14.97
N ASN A 83 2.41 6.42 -15.47
CA ASN A 83 1.56 6.72 -16.63
C ASN A 83 0.68 7.98 -16.47
N PRO A 84 0.06 8.30 -15.32
CA PRO A 84 -0.69 9.54 -15.14
C PRO A 84 0.19 10.78 -15.32
N ALA A 85 1.42 10.76 -14.77
CA ALA A 85 2.38 11.84 -14.90
C ALA A 85 2.83 12.02 -16.38
N VAL A 86 3.12 10.91 -17.07
CA VAL A 86 3.42 10.92 -18.50
C VAL A 86 2.26 11.47 -19.32
N ALA A 87 1.04 11.05 -19.03
CA ALA A 87 -0.16 11.53 -19.71
C ALA A 87 -0.40 13.02 -19.44
N PHE A 88 -0.11 13.49 -18.24
CA PHE A 88 -0.18 14.91 -17.87
C PHE A 88 0.83 15.74 -18.67
N VAL A 89 2.11 15.35 -18.66
CA VAL A 89 3.19 16.04 -19.39
C VAL A 89 2.91 16.03 -20.89
N HIS A 90 2.56 14.88 -21.46
CA HIS A 90 2.23 14.74 -22.88
C HIS A 90 1.11 15.70 -23.31
N ARG A 91 0.02 15.79 -22.51
CA ARG A 91 -1.13 16.68 -22.81
C ARG A 91 -0.81 18.15 -22.56
N ARG A 92 -0.12 18.46 -21.46
CA ARG A 92 0.13 19.87 -21.06
C ARG A 92 1.21 20.54 -21.87
N ALA A 93 2.30 19.80 -22.19
CA ALA A 93 3.42 20.32 -22.94
C ALA A 93 3.32 20.08 -24.47
N HIS A 94 2.30 19.36 -24.95
CA HIS A 94 2.09 19.00 -26.36
C HIS A 94 3.30 18.29 -27.00
N VAL A 95 4.11 17.61 -26.19
CA VAL A 95 5.30 16.86 -26.64
C VAL A 95 4.95 15.41 -27.01
N PRO A 96 5.69 14.76 -27.92
CA PRO A 96 5.49 13.35 -28.22
C PRO A 96 5.66 12.48 -26.98
N ARG A 97 4.93 11.36 -26.94
CA ARG A 97 4.86 10.49 -25.74
C ARG A 97 6.22 10.02 -25.25
N GLY A 98 7.16 9.73 -26.18
CA GLY A 98 8.53 9.33 -25.82
C GLY A 98 9.29 10.41 -25.04
N LEU A 99 9.16 11.69 -25.44
CA LEU A 99 9.77 12.82 -24.70
C LEU A 99 9.09 13.02 -23.35
N ALA A 100 7.77 12.84 -23.25
CA ALA A 100 7.07 12.90 -21.98
C ALA A 100 7.54 11.80 -21.02
N VAL A 101 7.75 10.57 -21.52
CA VAL A 101 8.31 9.46 -20.74
C VAL A 101 9.71 9.82 -20.24
N LEU A 102 10.61 10.31 -21.13
CA LEU A 102 11.95 10.71 -20.74
C LEU A 102 11.95 11.80 -19.66
N ALA A 103 11.11 12.84 -19.82
CA ALA A 103 11.00 13.93 -18.85
C ALA A 103 10.51 13.45 -17.48
N VAL A 104 9.50 12.56 -17.45
CA VAL A 104 8.97 12.00 -16.21
C VAL A 104 9.99 11.12 -15.51
N TYR A 105 10.74 10.29 -16.25
CA TYR A 105 11.82 9.49 -15.65
C TYR A 105 12.96 10.35 -15.12
N LEU A 106 13.36 11.39 -15.86
CA LEU A 106 14.37 12.32 -15.37
C LEU A 106 13.92 12.99 -14.07
N ALA A 107 12.68 13.48 -14.03
CA ALA A 107 12.11 14.07 -12.81
C ALA A 107 12.02 13.05 -11.67
N PHE A 108 11.64 11.81 -11.96
CA PHE A 108 11.56 10.71 -10.98
C PHE A 108 12.95 10.40 -10.39
N PHE A 109 13.98 10.24 -11.22
CA PHE A 109 15.34 9.99 -10.73
C PHE A 109 15.92 11.18 -9.99
N LEU A 110 15.67 12.41 -10.45
CA LEU A 110 16.07 13.62 -9.74
C LEU A 110 15.40 13.71 -8.36
N ALA A 111 14.12 13.40 -8.29
CA ALA A 111 13.39 13.37 -7.02
C ALA A 111 13.95 12.28 -6.07
N LEU A 112 14.17 11.06 -6.56
CA LEU A 112 14.77 9.97 -5.77
C LEU A 112 16.17 10.35 -5.28
N THR A 113 16.99 10.90 -6.16
CA THR A 113 18.35 11.34 -5.79
C THR A 113 18.29 12.46 -4.76
N GLY A 114 17.41 13.46 -4.97
CA GLY A 114 17.22 14.57 -4.03
C GLY A 114 16.76 14.11 -2.64
N ILE A 115 15.77 13.22 -2.59
CA ILE A 115 15.30 12.60 -1.34
C ILE A 115 16.43 11.78 -0.72
N GLY A 116 17.16 10.99 -1.55
CA GLY A 116 18.30 10.21 -1.09
C GLY A 116 19.37 11.09 -0.41
N PHE A 117 19.76 12.20 -1.02
CA PHE A 117 20.72 13.14 -0.40
C PHE A 117 20.19 13.79 0.87
N LEU A 118 18.91 14.19 0.91
CA LEU A 118 18.28 14.80 2.07
C LEU A 118 18.31 13.87 3.28
N VAL A 119 18.11 12.57 3.05
CA VAL A 119 17.93 11.55 4.10
C VAL A 119 19.25 10.82 4.41
N ALA A 120 20.15 10.69 3.43
CA ALA A 120 21.39 9.93 3.58
C ALA A 120 22.32 10.50 4.65
N ASN A 121 22.53 11.83 4.69
CA ASN A 121 23.43 12.45 5.65
C ASN A 121 22.96 12.29 7.10
N PRO A 122 21.70 12.64 7.49
CA PRO A 122 21.21 12.40 8.84
C PRO A 122 21.25 10.92 9.23
N ILE A 123 20.84 10.02 8.33
CA ILE A 123 20.84 8.57 8.61
C ILE A 123 22.27 8.07 8.78
N SER A 124 23.19 8.37 7.86
CA SER A 124 24.55 7.85 7.93
C SER A 124 25.26 8.29 9.21
N ASN A 125 25.06 9.56 9.62
CA ASN A 125 25.62 10.07 10.86
C ASN A 125 25.01 9.38 12.09
N GLN A 126 23.69 9.21 12.12
CA GLN A 126 23.00 8.55 13.23
C GLN A 126 23.34 7.05 13.29
N VAL A 127 23.44 6.36 12.16
CA VAL A 127 23.86 4.95 12.10
C VAL A 127 25.31 4.79 12.55
N ARG A 128 26.22 5.67 12.13
CA ARG A 128 27.63 5.64 12.59
C ARG A 128 27.72 5.88 14.09
N THR A 129 27.00 6.87 14.62
CA THR A 129 26.96 7.14 16.06
C THR A 129 26.38 5.93 16.82
N PHE A 130 25.31 5.35 16.31
CA PHE A 130 24.71 4.13 16.88
C PHE A 130 25.69 2.96 16.89
N THR A 131 26.36 2.68 15.77
CA THR A 131 27.35 1.58 15.69
C THR A 131 28.56 1.81 16.59
N HIS A 132 28.98 3.07 16.75
CA HIS A 132 30.07 3.43 17.67
C HIS A 132 29.64 3.22 19.13
N ASN A 133 28.40 3.55 19.48
CA ASN A 133 27.87 3.43 20.86
C ASN A 133 27.31 2.02 21.14
N LEU A 134 27.19 1.14 20.15
CA LEU A 134 26.66 -0.21 20.31
C LEU A 134 27.37 -1.05 21.38
N PRO A 135 28.74 -1.04 21.49
CA PRO A 135 29.42 -1.76 22.54
C PRO A 135 29.05 -1.27 23.95
N GLU A 136 28.85 0.03 24.12
CA GLU A 136 28.44 0.62 25.40
C GLU A 136 27.00 0.20 25.75
N ILE A 137 26.08 0.26 24.78
CA ILE A 137 24.69 -0.21 24.92
C ILE A 137 24.65 -1.69 25.33
N VAL A 138 25.46 -2.54 24.70
CA VAL A 138 25.53 -3.96 25.02
C VAL A 138 26.15 -4.20 26.41
N ASN A 139 27.15 -3.42 26.81
CA ASN A 139 27.74 -3.51 28.15
C ASN A 139 26.75 -3.10 29.24
N GLU A 140 25.97 -2.02 29.03
CA GLU A 140 24.88 -1.62 29.94
C GLU A 140 23.76 -2.68 29.99
N ALA A 141 23.39 -3.24 28.87
CA ALA A 141 22.45 -4.36 28.79
C ALA A 141 22.93 -5.56 29.62
N ASN A 142 24.22 -5.94 29.48
CA ASN A 142 24.81 -7.05 30.25
C ASN A 142 24.79 -6.76 31.74
N LYS A 143 25.10 -5.53 32.19
CA LYS A 143 24.99 -5.12 33.59
C LYS A 143 23.57 -5.22 34.11
N THR A 144 22.58 -4.72 33.32
CA THR A 144 21.17 -4.78 33.68
C THR A 144 20.67 -6.22 33.81
N ILE A 145 21.05 -7.10 32.87
CA ILE A 145 20.69 -8.53 32.91
C ILE A 145 21.35 -9.22 34.14
N ALA A 146 22.60 -8.90 34.45
CA ALA A 146 23.29 -9.44 35.64
C ALA A 146 22.62 -8.99 36.94
N THR A 147 22.21 -7.73 37.02
CA THR A 147 21.46 -7.18 38.17
C THR A 147 20.10 -7.86 38.32
N LEU A 148 19.35 -8.02 37.22
CA LEU A 148 18.06 -8.73 37.22
C LEU A 148 18.23 -10.20 37.63
N GLN A 149 19.28 -10.88 37.16
CA GLN A 149 19.55 -12.26 37.55
C GLN A 149 19.81 -12.35 39.06
N THR A 150 20.62 -11.44 39.61
CA THR A 150 20.93 -11.40 41.05
C THR A 150 19.65 -11.16 41.87
N GLU A 151 18.75 -10.31 41.40
CA GLU A 151 17.47 -10.01 42.06
C GLU A 151 16.49 -11.19 41.99
N LEU A 152 16.41 -11.87 40.85
CA LEU A 152 15.62 -13.09 40.67
C LEU A 152 16.13 -14.24 41.54
N ASP A 153 17.45 -14.41 41.61
CA ASP A 153 18.10 -15.43 42.47
C ASP A 153 17.81 -15.17 43.97
N ARG A 154 17.76 -13.89 44.39
CA ARG A 154 17.34 -13.50 45.75
C ARG A 154 15.91 -13.88 46.07
N HIS A 155 15.03 -13.88 45.07
CA HIS A 155 13.63 -14.27 45.22
C HIS A 155 13.39 -15.75 44.92
N GLY A 156 14.45 -16.58 44.82
CA GLY A 156 14.33 -18.03 44.61
C GLY A 156 13.99 -18.46 43.19
N ILE A 157 14.06 -17.56 42.22
CA ILE A 157 13.76 -17.84 40.79
C ILE A 157 15.10 -18.03 40.08
N HIS A 158 15.56 -19.27 39.92
CA HIS A 158 16.82 -19.60 39.25
C HIS A 158 16.66 -19.71 37.73
N LEU A 159 16.57 -18.58 37.02
CA LEU A 159 16.58 -18.50 35.56
C LEU A 159 18.02 -18.21 35.11
N LYS A 160 18.66 -19.15 34.40
CA LYS A 160 19.97 -18.92 33.78
C LYS A 160 19.83 -18.04 32.54
N LEU A 161 19.83 -16.71 32.71
CA LEU A 161 19.75 -15.73 31.60
C LEU A 161 21.11 -15.59 30.88
N VAL A 162 22.20 -16.01 31.48
CA VAL A 162 23.55 -15.97 30.91
C VAL A 162 24.05 -17.40 30.67
N LYS A 163 24.20 -17.81 29.41
CA LYS A 163 24.81 -19.08 29.01
C LYS A 163 26.28 -18.85 28.63
N GLN A 164 27.20 -19.48 29.38
CA GLN A 164 28.64 -19.62 29.05
C GLN A 164 29.37 -18.31 28.68
N GLY A 165 29.22 -17.23 29.46
CA GLY A 165 30.05 -16.03 29.32
C GLY A 165 29.88 -15.24 28.02
N LYS A 166 29.07 -15.72 27.10
CA LYS A 166 28.63 -14.99 25.91
C LYS A 166 27.10 -14.91 25.91
N THR A 167 26.60 -13.71 26.13
CA THR A 167 25.15 -13.48 26.03
C THR A 167 24.71 -13.58 24.55
N ALA A 168 23.46 -13.98 24.33
CA ALA A 168 22.85 -13.90 23.00
C ALA A 168 23.02 -12.50 22.40
N LEU A 169 23.12 -11.47 23.23
CA LEU A 169 23.39 -10.07 22.88
C LEU A 169 24.75 -9.86 22.20
N GLN A 170 25.82 -10.52 22.61
CA GLN A 170 27.13 -10.40 21.94
C GLN A 170 27.13 -11.01 20.53
N SER A 171 26.33 -12.04 20.33
CA SER A 171 26.14 -12.60 18.98
C SER A 171 25.28 -11.70 18.10
N ILE A 172 24.31 -10.98 18.69
CA ILE A 172 23.47 -9.97 18.02
C ILE A 172 24.31 -8.73 17.73
N GLU A 173 25.14 -8.26 18.67
CA GLU A 173 26.10 -7.16 18.50
C GLU A 173 26.95 -7.35 17.24
N GLY A 174 27.60 -8.52 17.14
CA GLY A 174 28.43 -8.83 15.97
C GLY A 174 27.66 -8.85 14.64
N LYS A 175 26.40 -9.31 14.65
CA LYS A 175 25.54 -9.31 13.47
C LYS A 175 25.03 -7.90 13.14
N VAL A 176 24.54 -7.16 14.13
CA VAL A 176 24.03 -5.79 13.95
C VAL A 176 25.16 -4.85 13.54
N ALA A 177 26.32 -4.93 14.17
CA ALA A 177 27.49 -4.15 13.78
C ALA A 177 27.93 -4.46 12.33
N LYS A 178 27.91 -5.73 11.94
CA LYS A 178 28.23 -6.17 10.57
C LYS A 178 27.21 -5.69 9.55
N GLU A 179 25.92 -5.78 9.85
CA GLU A 179 24.87 -5.30 8.95
C GLU A 179 24.81 -3.77 8.90
N ALA A 180 25.00 -3.09 10.03
CA ALA A 180 25.06 -1.63 10.08
C ALA A 180 26.33 -1.08 9.39
N SER A 181 27.48 -1.79 9.50
CA SER A 181 28.67 -1.42 8.75
C SER A 181 28.50 -1.63 7.24
N LYS A 182 27.75 -2.64 6.81
CA LYS A 182 27.36 -2.82 5.41
C LYS A 182 26.48 -1.66 4.93
N LEU A 183 25.52 -1.20 5.74
CA LEU A 183 24.69 -0.02 5.46
C LEU A 183 25.54 1.25 5.40
N ALA A 184 26.50 1.41 6.30
CA ALA A 184 27.43 2.55 6.29
C ALA A 184 28.45 2.49 5.14
N SER A 185 28.83 1.29 4.70
CA SER A 185 29.72 1.03 3.57
C SER A 185 28.99 0.77 2.25
N PHE A 186 27.70 1.10 2.18
CA PHE A 186 26.87 0.89 0.97
C PHE A 186 27.49 1.47 -0.32
N GLY A 187 28.45 2.36 -0.20
CA GLY A 187 29.27 2.84 -1.32
C GLY A 187 30.39 1.89 -1.78
N GLY A 188 30.80 0.90 -0.96
CA GLY A 188 31.95 0.04 -1.26
C GLY A 188 31.63 -1.43 -1.61
N ALA A 189 30.50 -1.96 -1.15
CA ALA A 189 30.07 -3.34 -1.41
C ALA A 189 29.35 -3.52 -2.76
N LEU A 190 29.15 -2.42 -3.47
CA LEU A 190 28.47 -2.38 -4.79
C LEU A 190 29.26 -3.09 -5.92
N ALA A 191 30.48 -3.54 -5.72
CA ALA A 191 31.32 -3.94 -6.84
C ALA A 191 31.07 -5.38 -7.36
N THR A 192 30.57 -6.30 -6.58
CA THR A 192 30.44 -7.72 -7.02
C THR A 192 29.01 -8.28 -7.03
N GLU A 193 28.17 -7.89 -6.07
CA GLU A 193 26.72 -8.19 -6.13
C GLU A 193 25.96 -7.14 -6.98
N ALA A 194 26.56 -6.00 -7.20
CA ALA A 194 25.99 -4.88 -7.94
C ALA A 194 25.79 -5.15 -9.43
N ALA A 195 26.62 -5.95 -10.06
CA ALA A 195 26.47 -6.18 -11.50
C ALA A 195 25.12 -6.84 -11.85
N SER A 196 24.68 -7.82 -11.06
CA SER A 196 23.37 -8.45 -11.26
C SER A 196 22.22 -7.53 -10.85
N ALA A 197 22.35 -6.80 -9.74
CA ALA A 197 21.34 -5.84 -9.30
C ALA A 197 21.21 -4.65 -10.25
N ILE A 198 22.32 -4.15 -10.79
CA ILE A 198 22.30 -3.11 -11.81
C ILE A 198 21.66 -3.62 -13.11
N PHE A 199 21.98 -4.85 -13.51
CA PHE A 199 21.37 -5.47 -14.68
C PHE A 199 19.86 -5.61 -14.52
N ASP A 200 19.39 -6.10 -13.37
CA ASP A 200 17.96 -6.21 -13.06
C ASP A 200 17.29 -4.83 -13.06
N LEU A 201 17.93 -3.82 -12.45
CA LEU A 201 17.43 -2.44 -12.44
C LEU A 201 17.32 -1.85 -13.83
N VAL A 202 18.33 -2.09 -14.68
CA VAL A 202 18.33 -1.66 -16.09
C VAL A 202 17.20 -2.37 -16.85
N LEU A 203 17.00 -3.68 -16.63
CA LEU A 203 15.91 -4.41 -17.25
C LEU A 203 14.54 -3.86 -16.81
N VAL A 204 14.33 -3.65 -15.51
CA VAL A 204 13.11 -3.03 -14.99
C VAL A 204 12.88 -1.66 -15.62
N PHE A 205 13.91 -0.83 -15.68
CA PHE A 205 13.84 0.49 -16.28
C PHE A 205 13.46 0.41 -17.77
N VAL A 206 14.20 -0.37 -18.56
CA VAL A 206 13.96 -0.50 -20.00
C VAL A 206 12.56 -1.05 -20.27
N LEU A 207 12.14 -2.09 -19.53
CA LEU A 207 10.80 -2.68 -19.68
C LEU A 207 9.70 -1.67 -19.29
N SER A 208 9.90 -0.93 -18.20
CA SER A 208 8.88 0.05 -17.77
C SER A 208 8.78 1.24 -18.73
N VAL A 209 9.91 1.72 -19.30
CA VAL A 209 9.91 2.72 -20.38
C VAL A 209 9.17 2.18 -21.60
N TYR A 210 9.47 0.93 -22.00
CA TYR A 210 8.80 0.29 -23.12
C TYR A 210 7.29 0.19 -22.90
N MET A 211 6.88 -0.28 -21.72
CA MET A 211 5.46 -0.36 -21.36
C MET A 211 4.76 1.01 -21.33
N LEU A 212 5.47 2.08 -20.91
CA LEU A 212 4.92 3.44 -20.95
C LEU A 212 4.77 3.97 -22.37
N VAL A 213 5.77 3.77 -23.23
CA VAL A 213 5.73 4.22 -24.62
C VAL A 213 4.59 3.51 -25.37
N TYR A 214 4.52 2.19 -25.24
CA TYR A 214 3.53 1.34 -25.90
C TYR A 214 2.24 1.12 -25.08
N GLY A 215 2.02 1.85 -24.01
CA GLY A 215 0.90 1.67 -23.08
C GLY A 215 -0.49 1.71 -23.75
N ARG A 216 -0.66 2.48 -24.83
CA ARG A 216 -1.92 2.49 -25.60
C ARG A 216 -2.16 1.15 -26.31
N GLN A 217 -1.11 0.56 -26.89
CA GLN A 217 -1.19 -0.73 -27.62
C GLN A 217 -1.42 -1.88 -26.62
N ILE A 218 -0.72 -1.85 -25.48
CA ILE A 218 -0.93 -2.81 -24.39
C ILE A 218 -2.37 -2.71 -23.87
N GLY A 219 -2.87 -1.50 -23.63
CA GLY A 219 -4.26 -1.30 -23.22
C GLY A 219 -5.27 -1.81 -24.27
N ALA A 220 -4.99 -1.60 -25.56
CA ALA A 220 -5.84 -2.13 -26.64
C ALA A 220 -5.81 -3.67 -26.71
N LEU A 221 -4.64 -4.28 -26.46
CA LEU A 221 -4.52 -5.75 -26.39
C LEU A 221 -5.32 -6.30 -25.19
N VAL A 222 -5.19 -5.68 -24.03
CA VAL A 222 -5.92 -6.08 -22.83
C VAL A 222 -7.44 -5.98 -23.04
N ARG A 223 -7.94 -4.91 -23.69
CA ARG A 223 -9.36 -4.78 -24.03
C ARG A 223 -9.89 -5.87 -24.97
N ARG A 224 -9.03 -6.41 -25.84
CA ARG A 224 -9.43 -7.54 -26.74
C ARG A 224 -9.64 -8.85 -26.00
N VAL A 225 -8.97 -9.02 -24.84
CA VAL A 225 -9.03 -10.25 -24.03
C VAL A 225 -10.11 -10.16 -22.97
N MET A 226 -10.39 -8.97 -22.46
CA MET A 226 -11.40 -8.75 -21.44
C MET A 226 -12.79 -8.58 -22.09
N PRO A 227 -13.88 -8.94 -21.38
CA PRO A 227 -15.24 -8.63 -21.80
C PRO A 227 -15.42 -7.13 -22.07
N ASP A 228 -16.27 -6.79 -23.04
CA ASP A 228 -16.56 -5.41 -23.36
C ASP A 228 -17.32 -4.73 -22.20
N GLY A 229 -16.89 -3.54 -21.80
CA GLY A 229 -17.57 -2.71 -20.82
C GLY A 229 -18.70 -1.89 -21.45
N ASP A 230 -19.34 -1.05 -20.66
CA ASP A 230 -20.42 -0.14 -21.08
C ASP A 230 -19.95 1.02 -21.99
N GLY A 231 -18.67 1.06 -22.37
CA GLY A 231 -18.03 2.12 -23.17
C GLY A 231 -17.60 3.34 -22.36
N SER A 232 -17.93 3.41 -21.07
CA SER A 232 -17.49 4.49 -20.20
C SER A 232 -16.06 4.30 -19.71
N LYS A 233 -15.38 5.40 -19.34
CA LYS A 233 -14.06 5.34 -18.67
C LYS A 233 -14.14 4.70 -17.28
N ALA A 234 -15.33 4.67 -16.69
CA ALA A 234 -15.53 4.08 -15.38
C ALA A 234 -15.56 2.56 -15.43
N ASP A 235 -15.87 1.99 -16.61
CA ASP A 235 -15.95 0.56 -16.86
C ASP A 235 -14.87 0.07 -17.87
N ASP A 236 -13.82 0.88 -18.10
CA ASP A 236 -12.66 0.50 -18.91
C ASP A 236 -11.63 -0.27 -18.06
N TYR A 237 -11.49 -1.58 -18.26
CA TYR A 237 -10.63 -2.45 -17.44
C TYR A 237 -9.17 -1.96 -17.28
N PRO A 238 -8.43 -1.58 -18.36
CA PRO A 238 -7.08 -1.05 -18.19
C PRO A 238 -7.02 0.21 -17.32
N HIS A 239 -8.04 1.05 -17.40
CA HIS A 239 -8.13 2.26 -16.57
C HIS A 239 -8.46 1.94 -15.11
N LEU A 240 -9.29 0.94 -14.86
CA LEU A 240 -9.61 0.45 -13.51
C LEU A 240 -8.36 -0.09 -12.82
N VAL A 241 -7.60 -0.98 -13.50
CA VAL A 241 -6.34 -1.53 -12.98
C VAL A 241 -5.33 -0.43 -12.70
N GLN A 242 -5.13 0.50 -13.63
CA GLN A 242 -4.24 1.64 -13.44
C GLN A 242 -4.64 2.47 -12.20
N ARG A 243 -5.92 2.77 -12.05
CA ARG A 243 -6.45 3.53 -10.92
C ARG A 243 -6.23 2.79 -9.59
N ALA A 244 -6.50 1.48 -9.57
CA ALA A 244 -6.31 0.65 -8.37
C ALA A 244 -4.85 0.66 -7.91
N VAL A 245 -3.90 0.39 -8.81
CA VAL A 245 -2.47 0.38 -8.51
C VAL A 245 -1.97 1.75 -8.08
N THR A 246 -2.29 2.81 -8.84
CA THR A 246 -1.81 4.16 -8.54
C THR A 246 -2.35 4.66 -7.19
N ARG A 247 -3.62 4.40 -6.89
CA ARG A 247 -4.21 4.76 -5.60
C ARG A 247 -3.59 3.99 -4.45
N TYR A 248 -3.40 2.68 -4.62
CA TYR A 248 -2.79 1.86 -3.59
C TYR A 248 -1.35 2.32 -3.30
N VAL A 249 -0.49 2.36 -4.32
CA VAL A 249 0.93 2.69 -4.12
C VAL A 249 1.11 4.13 -3.63
N GLY A 250 0.38 5.08 -4.21
CA GLY A 250 0.40 6.47 -3.75
C GLY A 250 -0.09 6.63 -2.31
N GLY A 251 -1.18 5.93 -1.96
CA GLY A 251 -1.70 5.86 -0.60
C GLY A 251 -0.69 5.25 0.37
N GLN A 252 -0.05 4.13 0.02
CA GLN A 252 0.92 3.45 0.85
C GLN A 252 2.19 4.28 1.09
N LEU A 253 2.71 4.95 0.05
CA LEU A 253 3.85 5.85 0.19
C LEU A 253 3.54 7.04 1.09
N LEU A 254 2.36 7.65 0.95
CA LEU A 254 1.91 8.72 1.82
C LEU A 254 1.73 8.22 3.25
N PHE A 255 1.09 7.08 3.41
CA PHE A 255 0.82 6.44 4.69
C PHE A 255 2.13 6.13 5.46
N SER A 256 3.06 5.44 4.83
CA SER A 256 4.35 5.11 5.43
C SER A 256 5.17 6.35 5.78
N THR A 257 5.10 7.41 4.94
CA THR A 257 5.76 8.69 5.22
C THR A 257 5.16 9.38 6.45
N VAL A 258 3.83 9.44 6.54
CA VAL A 258 3.13 10.04 7.68
C VAL A 258 3.42 9.27 8.96
N MET A 259 3.35 7.93 8.91
CA MET A 259 3.58 7.10 10.09
C MET A 259 5.05 7.16 10.53
N GLY A 260 6.00 7.12 9.60
CA GLY A 260 7.43 7.28 9.93
C GLY A 260 7.77 8.66 10.47
N ALA A 261 7.18 9.72 9.92
CA ALA A 261 7.34 11.07 10.46
C ALA A 261 6.75 11.17 11.87
N SER A 262 5.55 10.61 12.10
CA SER A 262 4.90 10.58 13.42
C SER A 262 5.75 9.83 14.44
N ALA A 263 6.29 8.67 14.09
CA ALA A 263 7.20 7.91 14.94
C ALA A 263 8.48 8.69 15.25
N GLY A 264 9.12 9.29 14.25
CA GLY A 264 10.33 10.09 14.43
C GLY A 264 10.09 11.30 15.33
N ILE A 265 9.01 12.07 15.10
CA ILE A 265 8.63 13.21 15.92
C ILE A 265 8.36 12.78 17.37
N ALA A 266 7.59 11.72 17.57
CA ALA A 266 7.27 11.22 18.91
C ALA A 266 8.52 10.76 19.67
N LEU A 267 9.42 10.03 18.99
CA LEU A 267 10.71 9.62 19.58
C LEU A 267 11.59 10.83 19.94
N TYR A 268 11.62 11.85 19.09
CA TYR A 268 12.33 13.10 19.39
C TYR A 268 11.74 13.80 20.62
N ILE A 269 10.42 13.91 20.70
CA ILE A 269 9.73 14.49 21.87
C ILE A 269 10.06 13.71 23.14
N PHE A 270 10.02 12.37 23.11
CA PHE A 270 10.40 11.52 24.24
C PHE A 270 11.87 11.72 24.63
N GLY A 271 12.73 12.00 23.63
CA GLY A 271 14.12 12.37 23.86
C GLY A 271 14.27 13.70 24.60
N VAL A 272 13.51 14.72 24.19
CA VAL A 272 13.51 16.06 24.83
C VAL A 272 12.96 16.00 26.26
N LEU A 273 11.92 15.18 26.49
CA LEU A 273 11.31 14.98 27.81
C LEU A 273 12.15 14.11 28.76
N GLY A 274 13.29 13.55 28.29
CA GLY A 274 14.15 12.67 29.08
C GLY A 274 13.54 11.28 29.34
N ILE A 275 12.42 10.96 28.70
CA ILE A 275 11.80 9.63 28.75
C ILE A 275 12.69 8.64 28.02
N PHE A 276 13.10 8.98 26.79
CA PHE A 276 14.03 8.20 25.97
C PHE A 276 15.13 9.11 25.41
N PRO A 277 16.23 9.36 26.13
CA PRO A 277 17.26 10.33 25.73
C PRO A 277 17.85 10.08 24.35
N ASP A 278 18.04 8.81 23.98
CA ASP A 278 18.55 8.39 22.65
C ASP A 278 17.64 8.85 21.50
N GLY A 279 16.36 9.11 21.77
CA GLY A 279 15.41 9.65 20.81
C GLY A 279 15.83 10.99 20.22
N ARG A 280 16.54 11.87 20.98
CA ARG A 280 17.07 13.12 20.41
C ARG A 280 18.09 12.89 19.31
N THR A 281 18.90 11.85 19.48
CA THR A 281 20.02 11.57 18.58
C THR A 281 19.57 10.73 17.39
N TYR A 282 18.66 9.76 17.59
CA TYR A 282 18.34 8.74 16.58
C TYR A 282 16.92 8.86 15.99
N ALA A 283 16.16 9.91 16.33
CA ALA A 283 14.77 10.07 15.91
C ALA A 283 14.56 9.96 14.39
N VAL A 284 15.45 10.60 13.60
CA VAL A 284 15.33 10.58 12.12
C VAL A 284 15.63 9.19 11.58
N ALA A 285 16.69 8.52 12.07
CA ALA A 285 17.03 7.17 11.63
C ALA A 285 15.90 6.18 11.95
N PHE A 286 15.38 6.22 13.19
CA PHE A 286 14.25 5.36 13.57
C PHE A 286 12.97 5.69 12.83
N GLY A 287 12.66 6.98 12.61
CA GLY A 287 11.49 7.40 11.86
C GLY A 287 11.54 6.96 10.40
N VAL A 288 12.70 7.09 9.74
CA VAL A 288 12.89 6.63 8.35
C VAL A 288 12.87 5.10 8.29
N PHE A 289 13.49 4.42 9.26
CA PHE A 289 13.43 2.97 9.35
C PHE A 289 11.97 2.50 9.54
N TYR A 290 11.21 3.15 10.42
CA TYR A 290 9.79 2.86 10.62
C TYR A 290 9.01 3.07 9.31
N ALA A 291 9.21 4.19 8.62
CA ALA A 291 8.59 4.45 7.32
C ALA A 291 8.91 3.36 6.27
N ALA A 292 10.17 2.92 6.21
CA ALA A 292 10.59 1.86 5.29
C ALA A 292 9.93 0.52 5.62
N MET A 293 9.86 0.15 6.90
CA MET A 293 9.17 -1.08 7.33
C MET A 293 7.66 -0.99 7.08
N GLU A 294 7.06 0.19 7.30
CA GLU A 294 5.63 0.46 7.11
C GLU A 294 5.15 0.28 5.65
N LEU A 295 6.07 0.19 4.69
CA LEU A 295 5.72 -0.18 3.31
C LEU A 295 5.10 -1.59 3.22
N VAL A 296 5.32 -2.44 4.22
CA VAL A 296 4.71 -3.77 4.34
C VAL A 296 3.67 -3.74 5.48
N PRO A 297 2.37 -3.60 5.17
CA PRO A 297 1.32 -3.49 6.18
C PRO A 297 1.31 -4.67 7.17
N TYR A 298 0.83 -4.43 8.38
CA TYR A 298 0.77 -5.35 9.53
C TYR A 298 2.13 -5.82 10.08
N VAL A 299 3.11 -6.05 9.23
CA VAL A 299 4.47 -6.49 9.63
C VAL A 299 5.35 -5.28 9.93
N GLY A 300 5.18 -4.23 9.14
CA GLY A 300 5.97 -3.00 9.21
C GLY A 300 5.98 -2.32 10.57
N PRO A 301 4.81 -2.04 11.18
CA PRO A 301 4.76 -1.38 12.49
C PRO A 301 5.51 -2.15 13.58
N ILE A 302 5.39 -3.48 13.56
CA ILE A 302 6.07 -4.35 14.53
C ILE A 302 7.58 -4.28 14.32
N LEU A 303 8.05 -4.50 13.08
CA LEU A 303 9.48 -4.48 12.75
C LEU A 303 10.08 -3.08 12.95
N GLY A 304 9.32 -2.04 12.64
CA GLY A 304 9.74 -0.65 12.81
C GLY A 304 9.93 -0.23 14.27
N ALA A 305 9.13 -0.80 15.19
CA ALA A 305 9.21 -0.53 16.62
C ALA A 305 10.37 -1.26 17.31
N ILE A 306 10.85 -2.39 16.76
CA ILE A 306 11.87 -3.23 17.40
C ILE A 306 13.17 -2.47 17.73
N PRO A 307 13.83 -1.75 16.79
CA PRO A 307 15.11 -1.11 17.09
C PRO A 307 15.03 -0.09 18.23
N PRO A 308 14.13 0.91 18.22
CA PRO A 308 14.06 1.89 19.30
C PRO A 308 13.68 1.27 20.65
N VAL A 309 12.78 0.26 20.67
CA VAL A 309 12.40 -0.45 21.91
C VAL A 309 13.58 -1.24 22.46
N LEU A 310 14.37 -1.92 21.62
CA LEU A 310 15.56 -2.65 22.06
C LEU A 310 16.61 -1.70 22.62
N VAL A 311 16.88 -0.57 21.97
CA VAL A 311 17.83 0.44 22.49
C VAL A 311 17.36 0.92 23.85
N ALA A 312 16.09 1.29 23.99
CA ALA A 312 15.54 1.74 25.26
C ALA A 312 15.59 0.65 26.34
N LEU A 313 15.34 -0.60 25.98
CA LEU A 313 15.40 -1.72 26.94
C LEU A 313 16.81 -1.88 27.53
N PHE A 314 17.84 -1.62 26.75
CA PHE A 314 19.22 -1.79 27.16
C PHE A 314 19.82 -0.56 27.87
N THR A 315 19.40 0.66 27.45
CA THR A 315 19.93 1.89 28.07
C THR A 315 19.12 2.30 29.31
N LYS A 316 17.80 2.23 29.27
CA LYS A 316 16.91 2.59 30.37
C LYS A 316 15.63 1.76 30.30
N PRO A 317 15.53 0.60 30.97
CA PRO A 317 14.42 -0.36 30.82
C PRO A 317 13.01 0.24 30.98
N ILE A 318 12.84 1.23 31.87
CA ILE A 318 11.55 1.91 32.01
C ILE A 318 11.14 2.67 30.76
N SER A 319 12.12 3.15 29.97
CA SER A 319 11.86 3.81 28.69
C SER A 319 11.31 2.84 27.66
N ALA A 320 11.71 1.58 27.70
CA ALA A 320 11.17 0.56 26.80
C ALA A 320 9.66 0.38 27.01
N LEU A 321 9.17 0.41 28.25
CA LEU A 321 7.73 0.36 28.54
C LEU A 321 7.01 1.56 27.89
N TRP A 322 7.56 2.77 28.05
CA TRP A 322 6.98 3.98 27.44
C TRP A 322 6.99 3.93 25.92
N LEU A 323 8.04 3.37 25.31
CA LEU A 323 8.10 3.20 23.86
C LEU A 323 7.11 2.15 23.35
N VAL A 324 6.92 1.04 24.07
CA VAL A 324 5.87 0.06 23.73
C VAL A 324 4.50 0.73 23.77
N LEU A 325 4.20 1.51 24.81
CA LEU A 325 2.95 2.27 24.92
C LEU A 325 2.81 3.32 23.79
N LEU A 326 3.91 4.00 23.43
CA LEU A 326 3.95 4.93 22.30
C LEU A 326 3.59 4.23 20.98
N PHE A 327 4.23 3.09 20.68
CA PHE A 327 3.98 2.37 19.44
C PHE A 327 2.59 1.74 19.41
N ILE A 328 2.05 1.30 20.55
CA ILE A 328 0.63 0.91 20.66
C ILE A 328 -0.28 2.11 20.34
N GLY A 329 0.03 3.29 20.88
CA GLY A 329 -0.70 4.52 20.58
C GLY A 329 -0.64 4.90 19.10
N LEU A 330 0.56 4.80 18.48
CA LEU A 330 0.73 5.02 17.05
C LEU A 330 -0.08 4.01 16.22
N GLN A 331 -0.13 2.74 16.62
CA GLN A 331 -0.94 1.72 15.96
C GLN A 331 -2.45 2.03 16.05
N GLN A 332 -2.92 2.58 17.18
CA GLN A 332 -4.31 3.02 17.31
C GLN A 332 -4.59 4.23 16.41
N LEU A 333 -3.66 5.19 16.36
CA LEU A 333 -3.74 6.34 15.47
C LEU A 333 -3.77 5.91 14.00
N GLU A 334 -2.91 4.96 13.65
CA GLU A 334 -2.85 4.32 12.34
C GLU A 334 -4.21 3.76 11.91
N GLY A 335 -4.77 2.85 12.70
CA GLY A 335 -5.98 2.12 12.34
C GLY A 335 -7.25 2.98 12.36
N HIS A 336 -7.33 3.97 13.25
CA HIS A 336 -8.58 4.74 13.46
C HIS A 336 -8.57 6.09 12.77
N VAL A 337 -7.40 6.68 12.49
CA VAL A 337 -7.30 8.04 11.94
C VAL A 337 -6.61 8.05 10.59
N VAL A 338 -5.37 7.57 10.51
CA VAL A 338 -4.53 7.75 9.33
C VAL A 338 -5.00 6.86 8.17
N ALA A 339 -5.23 5.57 8.43
CA ALA A 339 -5.65 4.64 7.39
C ALA A 339 -7.01 5.00 6.77
N PRO A 340 -8.08 5.35 7.54
CA PRO A 340 -9.34 5.78 6.97
C PRO A 340 -9.23 7.08 6.14
N GLN A 341 -8.37 8.02 6.55
CA GLN A 341 -8.19 9.28 5.82
C GLN A 341 -7.45 9.10 4.50
N ILE A 342 -6.43 8.23 4.46
CA ILE A 342 -5.60 8.01 3.26
C ILE A 342 -6.27 7.04 2.29
N PHE A 343 -6.75 5.90 2.78
CA PHE A 343 -7.33 4.84 1.95
C PHE A 343 -8.84 4.97 1.76
N GLY A 344 -9.55 5.65 2.68
CA GLY A 344 -11.00 5.80 2.64
C GLY A 344 -11.71 4.45 2.59
N HIS A 345 -12.84 4.41 1.85
CA HIS A 345 -13.61 3.18 1.64
C HIS A 345 -13.08 2.34 0.45
N THR A 346 -11.97 2.74 -0.16
CA THR A 346 -11.53 2.21 -1.46
C THR A 346 -10.90 0.82 -1.35
N LEU A 347 -10.31 0.48 -0.21
CA LEU A 347 -9.64 -0.80 0.02
C LEU A 347 -10.45 -1.70 0.97
N ARG A 348 -11.66 -2.10 0.54
CA ARG A 348 -12.39 -3.18 1.21
C ARG A 348 -11.83 -4.54 0.79
N ILE A 349 -10.57 -4.81 1.11
CA ILE A 349 -9.96 -6.12 0.94
C ILE A 349 -10.07 -6.85 2.27
N ASN A 350 -10.49 -8.11 2.23
CA ASN A 350 -10.55 -8.94 3.43
C ASN A 350 -9.14 -9.06 4.04
N PRO A 351 -8.94 -8.77 5.34
CA PRO A 351 -7.63 -8.88 5.99
C PRO A 351 -6.96 -10.24 5.82
N LEU A 352 -7.76 -11.31 5.75
CA LEU A 352 -7.23 -12.66 5.49
C LEU A 352 -6.53 -12.77 4.14
N LEU A 353 -7.10 -12.15 3.09
CA LEU A 353 -6.48 -12.12 1.76
C LEU A 353 -5.21 -11.28 1.74
N VAL A 354 -5.15 -10.21 2.55
CA VAL A 354 -3.95 -9.40 2.70
C VAL A 354 -2.84 -10.22 3.34
N ILE A 355 -3.12 -10.89 4.46
CA ILE A 355 -2.14 -11.75 5.15
C ILE A 355 -1.68 -12.88 4.22
N LEU A 356 -2.61 -13.55 3.51
CA LEU A 356 -2.28 -14.60 2.56
C LEU A 356 -1.37 -14.07 1.44
N ALA A 357 -1.69 -12.91 0.87
CA ALA A 357 -0.88 -12.31 -0.20
C ALA A 357 0.53 -11.96 0.30
N LEU A 358 0.65 -11.41 1.52
CA LEU A 358 1.94 -11.09 2.14
C LEU A 358 2.77 -12.36 2.38
N LEU A 359 2.17 -13.43 2.92
CA LEU A 359 2.86 -14.71 3.14
C LEU A 359 3.32 -15.34 1.82
N LEU A 360 2.47 -15.33 0.79
CA LEU A 360 2.85 -15.79 -0.54
C LEU A 360 3.96 -14.92 -1.12
N GLY A 361 3.85 -13.60 -1.02
CA GLY A 361 4.90 -12.68 -1.47
C GLY A 361 6.24 -12.96 -0.80
N LEU A 362 6.25 -13.11 0.53
CA LEU A 362 7.46 -13.47 1.30
C LEU A 362 8.06 -14.80 0.84
N GLN A 363 7.23 -15.78 0.49
CA GLN A 363 7.67 -17.09 0.01
C GLN A 363 8.30 -17.03 -1.39
N PHE A 364 7.80 -16.15 -2.26
CA PHE A 364 8.28 -16.05 -3.65
C PHE A 364 9.59 -15.27 -3.78
N ASP A 365 9.70 -14.10 -3.13
CA ASP A 365 10.86 -13.22 -3.29
C ASP A 365 11.16 -12.40 -2.01
N GLY A 366 10.97 -13.00 -0.84
CA GLY A 366 11.26 -12.37 0.43
C GLY A 366 10.54 -11.03 0.62
N ILE A 367 11.27 -10.04 1.12
CA ILE A 367 10.73 -8.70 1.42
C ILE A 367 10.22 -8.00 0.16
N PHE A 368 10.88 -8.15 -0.98
CA PHE A 368 10.43 -7.57 -2.25
C PHE A 368 9.10 -8.18 -2.71
N GLY A 369 8.95 -9.50 -2.57
CA GLY A 369 7.69 -10.17 -2.84
C GLY A 369 6.56 -9.70 -1.93
N ALA A 370 6.82 -9.49 -0.64
CA ALA A 370 5.84 -8.93 0.30
C ALA A 370 5.43 -7.49 -0.08
N LEU A 371 6.38 -6.66 -0.48
CA LEU A 371 6.13 -5.28 -0.93
C LEU A 371 5.22 -5.24 -2.17
N LEU A 372 5.41 -6.17 -3.10
CA LEU A 372 4.62 -6.27 -4.33
C LEU A 372 3.28 -6.99 -4.14
N ALA A 373 3.11 -7.74 -3.06
CA ALA A 373 1.94 -8.57 -2.82
C ALA A 373 0.62 -7.79 -2.87
N LEU A 374 0.58 -6.62 -2.26
CA LEU A 374 -0.66 -5.83 -2.18
C LEU A 374 -0.99 -5.08 -3.47
N PRO A 375 -0.05 -4.46 -4.20
CA PRO A 375 -0.33 -3.99 -5.55
C PRO A 375 -0.87 -5.09 -6.47
N ILE A 376 -0.29 -6.29 -6.41
CA ILE A 376 -0.77 -7.45 -7.18
C ILE A 376 -2.18 -7.84 -6.72
N LEU A 377 -2.42 -7.91 -5.41
CA LEU A 377 -3.74 -8.22 -4.86
C LEU A 377 -4.79 -7.17 -5.27
N ALA A 378 -4.42 -5.89 -5.35
CA ALA A 378 -5.29 -4.83 -5.84
C ALA A 378 -5.68 -5.06 -7.31
N VAL A 379 -4.74 -5.46 -8.16
CA VAL A 379 -5.01 -5.83 -9.55
C VAL A 379 -5.92 -7.06 -9.62
N LEU A 380 -5.60 -8.12 -8.88
CA LEU A 380 -6.39 -9.36 -8.86
C LEU A 380 -7.83 -9.11 -8.38
N ARG A 381 -8.00 -8.29 -7.33
CA ARG A 381 -9.32 -7.91 -6.84
C ARG A 381 -10.11 -7.14 -7.90
N GLU A 382 -9.50 -6.14 -8.54
CA GLU A 382 -10.18 -5.35 -9.57
C GLU A 382 -10.56 -6.21 -10.77
N THR A 383 -9.67 -7.15 -11.16
CA THR A 383 -9.95 -8.15 -12.20
C THR A 383 -11.15 -9.02 -11.81
N ALA A 384 -11.17 -9.54 -10.58
CA ALA A 384 -12.28 -10.38 -10.12
C ALA A 384 -13.61 -9.58 -10.09
N VAL A 385 -13.60 -8.33 -9.60
CA VAL A 385 -14.78 -7.47 -9.60
C VAL A 385 -15.26 -7.17 -11.01
N TYR A 386 -14.34 -6.87 -11.93
CA TYR A 386 -14.68 -6.62 -13.33
C TYR A 386 -15.32 -7.87 -13.97
N LEU A 387 -14.67 -9.03 -13.83
CA LEU A 387 -15.18 -10.28 -14.40
C LEU A 387 -16.55 -10.69 -13.82
N THR A 388 -16.77 -10.51 -12.52
CA THR A 388 -18.08 -10.84 -11.90
C THR A 388 -19.21 -9.93 -12.35
N ARG A 389 -18.90 -8.71 -12.81
CA ARG A 389 -19.89 -7.80 -13.38
C ARG A 389 -20.26 -8.17 -14.84
N HIS A 390 -19.29 -8.62 -15.62
CA HIS A 390 -19.44 -8.84 -17.06
C HIS A 390 -19.62 -10.30 -17.46
N LEU A 391 -19.30 -11.25 -16.56
CA LEU A 391 -19.47 -12.69 -16.82
C LEU A 391 -20.60 -13.24 -15.97
N THR A 392 -21.46 -14.02 -16.60
CA THR A 392 -22.47 -14.85 -15.92
C THR A 392 -22.06 -16.32 -16.08
N LEU A 393 -21.86 -17.01 -14.98
CA LEU A 393 -21.59 -18.45 -15.00
C LEU A 393 -22.91 -19.19 -15.25
N GLU A 394 -22.92 -20.12 -16.20
CA GLU A 394 -24.07 -21.01 -16.41
C GLU A 394 -24.31 -21.83 -15.14
N PRO A 395 -25.53 -21.76 -14.54
CA PRO A 395 -25.84 -22.42 -13.28
C PRO A 395 -25.83 -23.96 -13.43
N TRP A 396 -25.31 -24.68 -12.42
CA TRP A 396 -25.24 -26.14 -12.41
C TRP A 396 -26.63 -26.79 -12.25
N ASP A 397 -27.59 -26.09 -11.61
CA ASP A 397 -28.93 -26.59 -11.39
C ASP A 397 -29.88 -26.00 -12.44
N ARG A 398 -30.49 -26.87 -13.24
CA ARG A 398 -31.47 -26.50 -14.28
C ARG A 398 -32.80 -25.99 -13.68
N SER A 399 -33.06 -26.24 -12.38
CA SER A 399 -34.30 -25.85 -11.70
C SER A 399 -34.37 -24.33 -11.39
N ARG A 400 -33.26 -23.60 -11.58
CA ARG A 400 -33.16 -22.15 -11.35
C ARG A 400 -32.98 -21.32 -12.62
N SER A 401 -33.37 -21.82 -13.78
CA SER A 401 -33.54 -20.93 -14.94
C SER A 401 -34.64 -19.92 -14.58
N PRO A 402 -34.35 -18.63 -14.52
CA PRO A 402 -35.41 -17.65 -14.52
C PRO A 402 -36.15 -17.83 -15.85
N LEU A 403 -37.36 -18.35 -15.80
CA LEU A 403 -38.29 -18.25 -16.89
C LEU A 403 -38.44 -16.76 -17.23
N LEU A 404 -38.20 -16.43 -18.46
CA LEU A 404 -38.37 -15.17 -19.19
C LEU A 404 -39.40 -14.21 -18.58
#